data_8ab427275ced98f12b1cd2ec503a54ed
#
_entry.id   8ab427275ced98f12b1cd2ec503a54ed
#
_cell.length_a   1.000
_cell.length_b   1.000
_cell.length_c   1.000
_cell.angle_alpha   90.00
_cell.angle_beta   90.00
_cell.angle_gamma   90.00
#
_symmetry.space_group_name_H-M   'P 1'
#
loop_
_entity.id
_entity.type
_entity.pdbx_description
1 polymer ?
#
loop_
_entity_poly.entity_id
_entity_poly.type
_entity_poly.pdbx_seq_one_letter_code
_entity_poly.pdbx_strand_id
1 'polypeptide(L)'
;MIRELAGAKVFVCPEEGPSLADYANLTGLIGDLYGAGGVRLMAIPLARLGPDFLRLSSGVAGEVLQKLVNYRFQVAVLGDVSAAAAKSGPLRDFIRESNRGSSVWFMDDLAALEAKLAAAYGKA
;
A
#
# COMPACT_ATOMS: atom_id res chain seq x y z
N MET A 1 -13.30 -2.68 1.31
CA MET A 1 -14.19 -1.91 2.20
C MET A 1 -13.65 -0.48 2.35
N ILE A 2 -14.50 0.48 2.12
CA ILE A 2 -14.09 1.88 2.23
C ILE A 2 -14.34 2.37 3.65
N ARG A 3 -13.34 2.98 4.25
CA ARG A 3 -13.43 3.53 5.60
C ARG A 3 -12.91 4.96 5.60
N GLU A 4 -13.37 5.73 6.56
CA GLU A 4 -12.87 7.07 6.74
C GLU A 4 -11.90 7.07 7.92
N LEU A 5 -10.65 7.44 7.66
CA LEU A 5 -9.61 7.49 8.67
C LEU A 5 -9.07 8.91 8.73
N ALA A 6 -9.22 9.57 9.89
CA ALA A 6 -8.74 10.94 10.06
C ALA A 6 -9.22 11.88 8.95
N GLY A 7 -10.46 11.67 8.48
CA GLY A 7 -11.05 12.51 7.44
C GLY A 7 -10.75 12.08 6.02
N ALA A 8 -9.93 11.07 5.80
CA ALA A 8 -9.59 10.58 4.46
C ALA A 8 -10.34 9.31 4.15
N LYS A 9 -10.83 9.18 2.92
CA LYS A 9 -11.44 7.93 2.46
C LYS A 9 -10.34 6.96 2.07
N VAL A 10 -10.36 5.78 2.69
CA VAL A 10 -9.35 4.75 2.48
C VAL A 10 -10.03 3.45 2.10
N PHE A 11 -9.56 2.83 1.04
CA PHE A 11 -9.99 1.48 0.74
C PHE A 11 -9.10 0.51 1.53
N VAL A 12 -9.70 -0.24 2.45
CA VAL A 12 -8.97 -1.21 3.25
C VAL A 12 -9.18 -2.59 2.65
N CYS A 13 -8.13 -3.13 2.05
CA CYS A 13 -8.17 -4.47 1.48
C CYS A 13 -8.28 -5.51 2.58
N PRO A 14 -9.14 -6.52 2.42
CA PRO A 14 -9.15 -7.65 3.34
C PRO A 14 -7.81 -8.39 3.30
N GLU A 15 -7.45 -9.02 4.42
CA GLU A 15 -6.20 -9.77 4.49
C GLU A 15 -6.22 -11.02 3.62
N GLU A 16 -7.38 -11.61 3.41
CA GLU A 16 -7.52 -12.81 2.60
C GLU A 16 -8.16 -12.48 1.28
N GLY A 17 -7.70 -13.16 0.25
CA GLY A 17 -8.22 -12.99 -1.09
C GLY A 17 -7.15 -13.25 -2.13
N PRO A 18 -7.50 -13.10 -3.41
CA PRO A 18 -6.55 -13.33 -4.50
C PRO A 18 -5.35 -12.40 -4.41
N SER A 19 -4.21 -12.88 -4.87
CA SER A 19 -2.99 -12.08 -4.86
C SER A 19 -3.13 -10.86 -5.76
N LEU A 20 -2.80 -9.70 -5.23
CA LEU A 20 -2.79 -8.47 -6.01
C LEU A 20 -1.49 -8.30 -6.79
N ALA A 21 -0.55 -9.24 -6.65
CA ALA A 21 0.58 -9.31 -7.55
C ALA A 21 0.16 -9.86 -8.92
N ASP A 22 -0.99 -10.51 -8.99
CA ASP A 22 -1.55 -10.99 -10.24
C ASP A 22 -2.15 -9.81 -11.01
N TYR A 23 -1.77 -9.67 -12.28
CA TYR A 23 -2.14 -8.50 -13.08
C TYR A 23 -3.66 -8.36 -13.21
N ALA A 24 -4.37 -9.45 -13.45
CA ALA A 24 -5.82 -9.39 -13.63
C ALA A 24 -6.53 -8.99 -12.34
N ASN A 25 -6.07 -9.52 -11.20
CA ASN A 25 -6.67 -9.19 -9.91
C ASN A 25 -6.45 -7.72 -9.56
N LEU A 26 -5.24 -7.22 -9.80
CA LEU A 26 -4.93 -5.82 -9.54
C LEU A 26 -5.73 -4.89 -10.44
N THR A 27 -5.82 -5.24 -11.72
CA THR A 27 -6.59 -4.44 -12.69
C THR A 27 -8.06 -4.39 -12.31
N GLY A 28 -8.61 -5.52 -11.86
CA GLY A 28 -10.01 -5.56 -11.43
C GLY A 28 -10.26 -4.66 -10.24
N LEU A 29 -9.37 -4.68 -9.27
CA LEU A 29 -9.50 -3.83 -8.09
C LEU A 29 -9.45 -2.35 -8.47
N ILE A 30 -8.51 -1.97 -9.34
CA ILE A 30 -8.40 -0.60 -9.80
C ILE A 30 -9.69 -0.15 -10.46
N GLY A 31 -10.24 -0.99 -11.35
CA GLY A 31 -11.48 -0.68 -12.03
C GLY A 31 -12.65 -0.48 -11.07
N ASP A 32 -12.76 -1.35 -10.07
CA ASP A 32 -13.81 -1.24 -9.07
C ASP A 32 -13.73 0.07 -8.31
N LEU A 33 -12.51 0.49 -7.95
CA LEU A 33 -12.33 1.67 -7.14
C LEU A 33 -12.50 2.98 -7.92
N TYR A 34 -12.26 2.95 -9.21
CA TYR A 34 -12.54 4.13 -10.02
C TYR A 34 -14.01 4.50 -10.00
N GLY A 35 -14.88 3.51 -9.86
CA GLY A 35 -16.31 3.78 -9.75
C GLY A 35 -16.78 4.21 -8.37
N ALA A 36 -15.91 4.13 -7.38
CA ALA A 36 -16.29 4.36 -5.99
C ALA A 36 -16.18 5.82 -5.53
N GLY A 37 -15.79 6.72 -6.39
CA GLY A 37 -15.77 8.16 -6.12
C GLY A 37 -14.99 8.60 -4.88
N GLY A 38 -13.90 9.29 -5.08
CA GLY A 38 -13.19 9.94 -3.98
C GLY A 38 -12.17 9.10 -3.23
N VAL A 39 -12.05 7.80 -3.55
CA VAL A 39 -11.05 6.97 -2.91
C VAL A 39 -9.71 7.15 -3.61
N ARG A 40 -8.70 7.59 -2.88
CA ARG A 40 -7.36 7.79 -3.41
C ARG A 40 -6.32 6.94 -2.71
N LEU A 41 -6.58 6.48 -1.50
CA LEU A 41 -5.63 5.74 -0.68
C LEU A 41 -6.10 4.32 -0.50
N MET A 42 -5.22 3.37 -0.82
CA MET A 42 -5.45 1.95 -0.58
C MET A 42 -4.56 1.48 0.54
N ALA A 43 -5.14 0.79 1.51
CA ALA A 43 -4.38 0.09 2.54
C ALA A 43 -4.37 -1.39 2.18
N ILE A 44 -3.21 -1.92 1.83
CA ILE A 44 -3.08 -3.27 1.31
C ILE A 44 -2.22 -4.11 2.25
N PRO A 45 -2.79 -5.17 2.86
CA PRO A 45 -2.00 -6.06 3.68
C PRO A 45 -0.89 -6.73 2.86
N LEU A 46 0.28 -6.85 3.46
CA LEU A 46 1.42 -7.47 2.80
C LEU A 46 1.06 -8.87 2.30
N ALA A 47 0.22 -9.59 3.04
CA ALA A 47 -0.20 -10.94 2.65
C ALA A 47 -0.90 -10.99 1.29
N ARG A 48 -1.51 -9.90 0.84
CA ARG A 48 -2.20 -9.84 -0.44
C ARG A 48 -1.27 -9.55 -1.61
N LEU A 49 0.00 -9.28 -1.35
CA LEU A 49 0.96 -8.87 -2.39
C LEU A 49 1.88 -9.99 -2.84
N GLY A 50 1.74 -11.19 -2.26
CA GLY A 50 2.47 -12.36 -2.68
C GLY A 50 3.85 -12.47 -2.07
N PRO A 51 4.46 -13.67 -2.15
CA PRO A 51 5.73 -13.94 -1.46
C PRO A 51 6.93 -13.22 -2.06
N ASP A 52 6.83 -12.79 -3.31
CA ASP A 52 7.96 -12.15 -3.99
C ASP A 52 7.97 -10.63 -3.87
N PHE A 53 6.96 -10.04 -3.23
CA PHE A 53 6.83 -8.60 -3.18
C PHE A 53 8.04 -7.93 -2.51
N LEU A 54 8.51 -8.48 -1.39
CA LEU A 54 9.62 -7.89 -0.66
C LEU A 54 10.99 -8.26 -1.24
N ARG A 55 11.04 -9.11 -2.25
CA ARG A 55 12.27 -9.41 -2.97
C ARG A 55 12.34 -8.47 -4.18
N LEU A 56 13.08 -7.38 -4.02
CA LEU A 56 13.09 -6.33 -5.05
C LEU A 56 13.54 -6.84 -6.42
N SER A 57 14.47 -7.80 -6.45
CA SER A 57 14.95 -8.33 -7.73
C SER A 57 13.88 -9.07 -8.51
N SER A 58 12.76 -9.44 -7.87
CA SER A 58 11.67 -10.10 -8.58
C SER A 58 10.90 -9.15 -9.51
N GLY A 59 10.99 -7.84 -9.27
CA GLY A 59 10.24 -6.86 -10.03
C GLY A 59 8.79 -6.69 -9.60
N VAL A 60 8.29 -7.54 -8.71
CA VAL A 60 6.87 -7.52 -8.33
C VAL A 60 6.47 -6.21 -7.66
N ALA A 61 7.26 -5.75 -6.69
CA ALA A 61 6.93 -4.51 -6.01
C ALA A 61 6.90 -3.33 -6.99
N GLY A 62 7.90 -3.25 -7.86
CA GLY A 62 7.96 -2.19 -8.85
C GLY A 62 6.74 -2.17 -9.75
N GLU A 63 6.35 -3.34 -10.25
CA GLU A 63 5.20 -3.42 -11.16
C GLU A 63 3.89 -3.08 -10.47
N VAL A 64 3.66 -3.64 -9.28
CA VAL A 64 2.42 -3.40 -8.55
C VAL A 64 2.30 -1.93 -8.14
N LEU A 65 3.34 -1.40 -7.51
CA LEU A 65 3.29 -0.04 -7.00
C LEU A 65 3.24 0.98 -8.13
N GLN A 66 4.00 0.75 -9.20
CA GLN A 66 3.99 1.66 -10.33
C GLN A 66 2.60 1.73 -10.97
N LYS A 67 1.93 0.58 -11.09
CA LYS A 67 0.59 0.55 -11.67
C LYS A 67 -0.38 1.36 -10.82
N LEU A 68 -0.35 1.17 -9.51
CA LEU A 68 -1.25 1.90 -8.62
C LEU A 68 -0.98 3.40 -8.65
N VAL A 69 0.28 3.79 -8.62
CA VAL A 69 0.65 5.21 -8.67
C VAL A 69 0.26 5.83 -10.01
N ASN A 70 0.42 5.08 -11.10
CA ASN A 70 0.03 5.58 -12.43
C ASN A 70 -1.46 5.87 -12.50
N TYR A 71 -2.28 5.13 -11.77
CA TYR A 71 -3.71 5.39 -11.69
C TYR A 71 -4.07 6.37 -10.56
N ARG A 72 -3.05 7.05 -10.03
CA ARG A 72 -3.19 8.14 -9.05
C ARG A 72 -3.66 7.69 -7.68
N PHE A 73 -3.35 6.45 -7.32
CA PHE A 73 -3.61 5.98 -5.97
C PHE A 73 -2.39 6.21 -5.08
N GLN A 74 -2.66 6.51 -3.82
CA GLN A 74 -1.66 6.39 -2.76
C GLN A 74 -1.80 4.99 -2.18
N VAL A 75 -0.71 4.41 -1.73
CA VAL A 75 -0.70 3.02 -1.24
C VAL A 75 -0.04 2.96 0.12
N ALA A 76 -0.70 2.31 1.07
CA ALA A 76 -0.09 1.98 2.34
C ALA A 76 0.01 0.45 2.41
N VAL A 77 1.22 -0.07 2.43
CA VAL A 77 1.47 -1.50 2.57
C VAL A 77 1.54 -1.80 4.06
N LEU A 78 0.66 -2.66 4.53
CA LEU A 78 0.53 -2.94 5.95
C LEU A 78 1.12 -4.32 6.27
N GLY A 79 2.06 -4.36 7.18
CA GLY A 79 2.67 -5.61 7.62
C GLY A 79 4.07 -5.38 8.15
N ASP A 80 4.59 -6.39 8.84
CA ASP A 80 5.93 -6.32 9.40
C ASP A 80 6.96 -6.67 8.33
N VAL A 81 7.74 -5.68 7.91
CA VAL A 81 8.78 -5.88 6.90
C VAL A 81 10.17 -5.87 7.53
N SER A 82 10.27 -5.82 8.85
CA SER A 82 11.55 -5.61 9.52
C SER A 82 12.56 -6.73 9.27
N ALA A 83 12.10 -7.99 9.26
CA ALA A 83 13.02 -9.12 9.03
C ALA A 83 13.60 -9.08 7.62
N ALA A 84 12.75 -8.79 6.63
CA ALA A 84 13.22 -8.70 5.25
C ALA A 84 14.14 -7.49 5.06
N ALA A 85 13.81 -6.38 5.66
CA ALA A 85 14.64 -5.17 5.57
C ALA A 85 16.00 -5.37 6.23
N ALA A 86 16.06 -6.14 7.31
CA ALA A 86 17.32 -6.42 7.99
C ALA A 86 18.27 -7.22 7.09
N LYS A 87 17.75 -8.00 6.16
CA LYS A 87 18.54 -8.86 5.29
C LYS A 87 18.87 -8.22 3.95
N SER A 88 18.30 -7.07 3.63
CA SER A 88 18.48 -6.48 2.32
C SER A 88 18.62 -4.96 2.45
N GLY A 89 19.82 -4.48 2.18
CA GLY A 89 20.08 -3.04 2.15
C GLY A 89 19.22 -2.30 1.12
N PRO A 90 19.14 -2.81 -0.12
CA PRO A 90 18.28 -2.18 -1.13
C PRO A 90 16.82 -2.10 -0.70
N LEU A 91 16.29 -3.15 -0.07
CA LEU A 91 14.92 -3.10 0.40
C LEU A 91 14.75 -2.07 1.52
N ARG A 92 15.67 -2.04 2.46
CA ARG A 92 15.63 -1.07 3.55
C ARG A 92 15.63 0.36 3.01
N ASP A 93 16.47 0.62 2.02
CA ASP A 93 16.56 1.94 1.39
C ASP A 93 15.27 2.27 0.64
N PHE A 94 14.71 1.30 -0.07
CA PHE A 94 13.46 1.48 -0.80
C PHE A 94 12.32 1.85 0.13
N ILE A 95 12.20 1.13 1.27
CA ILE A 95 11.15 1.41 2.25
C ILE A 95 11.33 2.80 2.84
N ARG A 96 12.56 3.16 3.18
CA ARG A 96 12.84 4.48 3.77
C ARG A 96 12.50 5.59 2.80
N GLU A 97 12.90 5.44 1.54
CA GLU A 97 12.61 6.45 0.53
C GLU A 97 11.11 6.56 0.27
N SER A 98 10.42 5.43 0.22
CA SER A 98 8.97 5.43 0.03
C SER A 98 8.27 6.18 1.17
N ASN A 99 8.69 5.93 2.39
CA ASN A 99 8.06 6.53 3.57
C ASN A 99 8.27 8.04 3.67
N ARG A 100 9.30 8.56 3.03
CA ARG A 100 9.52 10.00 2.97
C ARG A 100 8.60 10.69 1.99
N GLY A 101 8.11 9.95 1.00
CA GLY A 101 7.25 10.52 -0.02
C GLY A 101 5.79 10.47 0.35
N SER A 102 4.94 10.70 -0.64
CA SER A 102 3.50 10.75 -0.44
C SER A 102 2.75 9.70 -1.25
N SER A 103 3.44 8.87 -2.03
CA SER A 103 2.78 7.92 -2.92
C SER A 103 2.67 6.52 -2.34
N VAL A 104 3.69 6.06 -1.64
CA VAL A 104 3.75 4.71 -1.10
C VAL A 104 4.33 4.76 0.31
N TRP A 105 3.62 4.15 1.23
CA TRP A 105 4.07 4.06 2.62
C TRP A 105 4.10 2.61 3.06
N PHE A 106 5.05 2.27 3.92
CA PHE A 106 5.13 0.96 4.57
C PHE A 106 4.95 1.17 6.07
N MET A 107 4.00 0.47 6.65
CA MET A 107 3.74 0.60 8.08
C MET A 107 3.16 -0.70 8.63
N ASP A 108 3.19 -0.85 9.95
CA ASP A 108 2.87 -2.13 10.56
C ASP A 108 1.41 -2.53 10.42
N ASP A 109 0.51 -1.56 10.59
CA ASP A 109 -0.91 -1.88 10.64
C ASP A 109 -1.77 -0.65 10.33
N LEU A 110 -3.08 -0.86 10.37
CA LEU A 110 -4.03 0.20 10.06
C LEU A 110 -4.00 1.32 11.10
N ALA A 111 -3.72 0.99 12.36
CA ALA A 111 -3.62 2.01 13.39
C ALA A 111 -2.47 2.98 13.11
N ALA A 112 -1.35 2.45 12.61
CA ALA A 112 -0.22 3.30 12.24
C ALA A 112 -0.59 4.21 11.07
N LEU A 113 -1.36 3.70 10.11
CA LEU A 113 -1.82 4.51 9.00
C LEU A 113 -2.74 5.63 9.49
N GLU A 114 -3.67 5.31 10.36
CA GLU A 114 -4.58 6.29 10.90
C GLU A 114 -3.83 7.40 11.64
N ALA A 115 -2.81 7.02 12.42
CA ALA A 115 -2.00 8.00 13.14
C ALA A 115 -1.24 8.92 12.18
N LYS A 116 -0.73 8.36 11.09
CA LYS A 116 -0.02 9.16 10.10
C LYS A 116 -0.97 10.13 9.41
N LEU A 117 -2.17 9.69 9.07
CA LEU A 117 -3.15 10.55 8.44
C LEU A 117 -3.63 11.65 9.39
N ALA A 118 -3.79 11.33 10.67
CA ALA A 118 -4.18 12.33 11.65
C ALA A 118 -3.11 13.41 11.80
N ALA A 119 -1.84 13.04 11.76
CA ALA A 119 -0.75 13.98 11.84
C ALA A 119 -0.70 14.90 10.61
N ALA A 120 -1.07 14.36 9.44
CA ALA A 120 -1.02 15.11 8.19
C ALA A 120 -2.26 15.95 7.95
N TYR A 121 -3.44 15.43 8.27
CA TYR A 121 -4.71 16.05 7.91
C TYR A 121 -5.61 16.38 9.09
N GLY A 122 -5.43 15.70 10.20
CA GLY A 122 -6.32 15.85 11.35
C GLY A 122 -6.03 17.05 12.22
N LYS A 123 -5.00 17.79 11.91
CA LYS A 123 -4.68 18.98 12.67
C LYS A 123 -5.64 20.09 12.31
N ALA A 124 -6.32 20.50 13.25
CA ALA A 124 -7.22 21.63 13.04
C ALA A 124 -6.46 22.93 12.96
#